data_4e07b75d668baf3c4309e5e0ecfdee49
#
_entry.id   4e07b75d668baf3c4309e5e0ecfdee49
#
_cell.length_a   1.000
_cell.length_b   1.000
_cell.length_c   1.000
_cell.angle_alpha   90.00
_cell.angle_beta   90.00
_cell.angle_gamma   90.00
#
_symmetry.space_group_name_H-M   'P 1'
#
loop_
_entity.id
_entity.type
_entity.pdbx_description
1 polymer ?
#
loop_
_entity_poly.entity_id
_entity_poly.type
_entity_poly.pdbx_seq_one_letter_code
_entity_poly.pdbx_strand_id
1 'polypeptide(L)'
;MSKTQKYNSPKIPWAKDRQSKLKTIEATYNFTPKYTALIGDEKIGKIEDFQEQYNAKKDELVALKLKLVAAEKETNDYFVGVLKHVEAHYGGNSQEFEKAGGTPKSKRKSPLKALLNNKLAKEAKRV
;
A
#
# COMPACT_ATOMS: atom_id res chain seq x y z
N MET A 1 -5.27 9.21 9.12
CA MET A 1 -4.90 7.79 8.92
C MET A 1 -6.08 7.03 8.34
N SER A 2 -5.88 6.46 7.19
CA SER A 2 -6.87 5.57 6.62
C SER A 2 -6.84 4.25 7.38
N LYS A 3 -7.91 3.97 8.10
CA LYS A 3 -8.09 2.65 8.73
C LYS A 3 -8.45 1.66 7.63
N THR A 4 -7.76 0.52 7.62
CA THR A 4 -8.14 -0.58 6.74
C THR A 4 -9.54 -1.05 7.14
N GLN A 5 -10.44 -1.07 6.19
CA GLN A 5 -11.76 -1.61 6.42
C GLN A 5 -11.67 -3.12 6.63
N LYS A 6 -12.18 -3.60 7.76
CA LYS A 6 -12.25 -5.03 8.03
C LYS A 6 -13.20 -5.70 7.05
N TYR A 7 -12.77 -6.82 6.51
CA TYR A 7 -13.63 -7.64 5.69
C TYR A 7 -14.55 -8.47 6.58
N ASN A 8 -15.83 -8.42 6.31
CA ASN A 8 -16.85 -9.22 6.99
C ASN A 8 -17.55 -10.08 5.95
N SER A 9 -17.31 -11.39 6.00
CA SER A 9 -17.92 -12.32 5.07
C SER A 9 -19.44 -12.38 5.27
N PRO A 10 -20.24 -12.15 4.22
CA PRO A 10 -21.70 -12.28 4.32
C PRO A 10 -22.14 -13.72 4.54
N LYS A 11 -21.25 -14.69 4.29
CA LYS A 11 -21.55 -16.11 4.49
C LYS A 11 -21.53 -16.53 5.95
N ILE A 12 -20.85 -15.78 6.83
CA ILE A 12 -20.83 -16.09 8.27
C ILE A 12 -22.23 -15.92 8.89
N PRO A 13 -22.90 -14.76 8.81
CA PRO A 13 -24.25 -14.63 9.35
C PRO A 13 -25.25 -15.53 8.63
N TRP A 14 -25.09 -15.71 7.33
CA TRP A 14 -25.95 -16.62 6.57
C TRP A 14 -25.84 -18.06 7.08
N ALA A 15 -24.63 -18.57 7.26
CA ALA A 15 -24.40 -19.93 7.72
C ALA A 15 -24.85 -20.13 9.17
N LYS A 16 -24.59 -19.14 10.04
CA LYS A 16 -25.03 -19.17 11.43
C LYS A 16 -26.56 -19.22 11.55
N ASP A 17 -27.25 -18.42 10.74
CA ASP A 17 -28.69 -18.40 10.69
C ASP A 17 -29.24 -19.77 10.23
N ARG A 18 -28.65 -20.31 9.16
CA ARG A 18 -29.02 -21.63 8.64
C ARG A 18 -28.78 -22.73 9.68
N GLN A 19 -27.63 -22.70 10.34
CA GLN A 19 -27.28 -23.66 11.38
C GLN A 19 -28.24 -23.58 12.57
N SER A 20 -28.58 -22.37 12.99
CA SER A 20 -29.54 -22.14 14.06
C SER A 20 -30.92 -22.74 13.74
N LYS A 21 -31.39 -22.51 12.52
CA LYS A 21 -32.66 -23.06 12.04
C LYS A 21 -32.65 -24.59 11.98
N LEU A 22 -31.56 -25.19 11.53
CA LEU A 22 -31.40 -26.64 11.51
C LEU A 22 -31.40 -27.23 12.91
N LYS A 23 -30.76 -26.57 13.86
CA LYS A 23 -30.71 -27.01 15.25
C LYS A 23 -32.05 -26.87 15.96
N THR A 24 -32.99 -26.06 15.45
CA THR A 24 -34.38 -26.02 15.98
C THR A 24 -35.15 -27.27 15.59
N ILE A 25 -34.80 -27.90 14.47
CA ILE A 25 -35.39 -29.18 14.06
C ILE A 25 -34.80 -30.29 14.89
N GLU A 26 -33.47 -30.37 14.95
CA GLU A 26 -32.75 -31.38 15.72
C GLU A 26 -31.40 -30.77 16.16
N ALA A 27 -31.20 -30.58 17.47
CA ALA A 27 -30.04 -29.88 18.03
C ALA A 27 -28.71 -30.52 17.61
N THR A 28 -28.70 -31.84 17.48
CA THR A 28 -27.53 -32.60 17.05
C THR A 28 -27.87 -33.38 15.76
N TYR A 29 -28.26 -32.62 14.72
CA TYR A 29 -28.68 -33.27 13.48
C TYR A 29 -27.55 -34.10 12.85
N ASN A 30 -27.94 -35.20 12.26
CA ASN A 30 -27.04 -36.11 11.59
C ASN A 30 -27.83 -36.81 10.46
N PHE A 31 -27.85 -36.18 9.28
CA PHE A 31 -28.59 -36.71 8.14
C PHE A 31 -27.79 -37.76 7.38
N THR A 32 -26.48 -37.51 7.26
CA THR A 32 -25.51 -38.46 6.68
C THR A 32 -24.17 -38.21 7.38
N PRO A 33 -23.17 -39.09 7.23
CA PRO A 33 -21.84 -38.82 7.79
C PRO A 33 -21.21 -37.51 7.32
N LYS A 34 -21.67 -36.95 6.21
CA LYS A 34 -21.17 -35.70 5.65
C LYS A 34 -21.96 -34.46 6.17
N TYR A 35 -23.17 -34.65 6.64
CA TYR A 35 -24.08 -33.56 7.01
C TYR A 35 -24.52 -33.70 8.45
N THR A 36 -23.65 -33.28 9.36
CA THR A 36 -23.90 -33.28 10.81
C THR A 36 -23.77 -31.89 11.39
N ALA A 37 -24.41 -31.66 12.55
CA ALA A 37 -24.30 -30.39 13.27
C ALA A 37 -22.86 -30.05 13.60
N LEU A 38 -22.05 -31.02 13.98
CA LEU A 38 -20.63 -30.85 14.30
C LEU A 38 -19.84 -30.34 13.09
N ILE A 39 -20.05 -30.93 11.92
CA ILE A 39 -19.38 -30.50 10.70
C ILE A 39 -19.80 -29.10 10.29
N GLY A 40 -21.10 -28.78 10.47
CA GLY A 40 -21.61 -27.42 10.21
C GLY A 40 -20.91 -26.37 11.07
N ASP A 41 -20.79 -26.64 12.37
CA ASP A 41 -20.08 -25.76 13.30
C ASP A 41 -18.59 -25.60 12.92
N GLU A 42 -17.93 -26.68 12.53
CA GLU A 42 -16.54 -26.66 12.08
C GLU A 42 -16.33 -25.79 10.84
N LYS A 43 -17.25 -25.89 9.87
CA LYS A 43 -17.18 -25.09 8.65
C LYS A 43 -17.37 -23.60 8.91
N ILE A 44 -18.29 -23.25 9.79
CA ILE A 44 -18.51 -21.86 10.23
C ILE A 44 -17.26 -21.34 10.93
N GLY A 45 -16.68 -22.13 11.84
CA GLY A 45 -15.46 -21.78 12.54
C GLY A 45 -14.28 -21.54 11.60
N LYS A 46 -14.16 -22.31 10.52
CA LYS A 46 -13.12 -22.11 9.51
C LYS A 46 -13.25 -20.77 8.79
N ILE A 47 -14.47 -20.39 8.40
CA ILE A 47 -14.69 -19.09 7.75
C ILE A 47 -14.31 -17.95 8.70
N GLU A 48 -14.74 -18.03 9.95
CA GLU A 48 -14.42 -17.03 10.97
C GLU A 48 -12.91 -16.91 11.19
N ASP A 49 -12.22 -18.04 11.29
CA ASP A 49 -10.78 -18.08 11.50
C ASP A 49 -10.01 -17.50 10.31
N PHE A 50 -10.36 -17.88 9.10
CA PHE A 50 -9.74 -17.35 7.89
C PHE A 50 -10.03 -15.86 7.72
N GLN A 51 -11.22 -15.40 8.07
CA GLN A 51 -11.57 -13.97 8.05
C GLN A 51 -10.68 -13.19 9.01
N GLU A 52 -10.49 -13.70 10.22
CA GLU A 52 -9.62 -13.08 11.22
C GLU A 52 -8.18 -12.99 10.72
N GLN A 53 -7.65 -14.07 10.16
CA GLN A 53 -6.30 -14.10 9.59
C GLN A 53 -6.17 -13.14 8.41
N TYR A 54 -7.16 -13.09 7.54
CA TYR A 54 -7.18 -12.17 6.40
C TYR A 54 -7.13 -10.71 6.86
N ASN A 55 -7.96 -10.36 7.84
CA ASN A 55 -7.98 -8.99 8.37
C ASN A 55 -6.67 -8.62 9.07
N ALA A 56 -6.07 -9.56 9.81
CA ALA A 56 -4.77 -9.35 10.45
C ALA A 56 -3.67 -9.11 9.40
N LYS A 57 -3.68 -9.86 8.30
CA LYS A 57 -2.70 -9.67 7.21
C LYS A 57 -2.88 -8.34 6.50
N LYS A 58 -4.11 -7.87 6.33
CA LYS A 58 -4.38 -6.53 5.77
C LYS A 58 -3.78 -5.44 6.65
N ASP A 59 -3.96 -5.54 7.97
CA ASP A 59 -3.40 -4.58 8.91
C ASP A 59 -1.86 -4.60 8.88
N GLU A 60 -1.25 -5.78 8.81
CA GLU A 60 0.20 -5.93 8.66
C GLU A 60 0.71 -5.28 7.38
N LEU A 61 -0.03 -5.45 6.26
CA LEU A 61 0.32 -4.82 4.98
C LEU A 61 0.27 -3.30 5.06
N VAL A 62 -0.74 -2.73 5.69
CA VAL A 62 -0.85 -1.29 5.86
C VAL A 62 0.32 -0.75 6.69
N ALA A 63 0.64 -1.42 7.80
CA ALA A 63 1.77 -1.04 8.65
C ALA A 63 3.09 -1.10 7.89
N LEU A 64 3.28 -2.15 7.10
CA LEU A 64 4.48 -2.33 6.28
C LEU A 64 4.57 -1.25 5.19
N LYS A 65 3.46 -0.91 4.57
CA LYS A 65 3.40 0.17 3.56
C LYS A 65 3.82 1.50 4.15
N LEU A 66 3.35 1.81 5.36
CA LEU A 66 3.74 3.05 6.07
C LEU A 66 5.23 3.08 6.35
N LYS A 67 5.81 1.95 6.78
CA LYS A 67 7.25 1.84 7.01
C LYS A 67 8.05 2.02 5.72
N LEU A 68 7.57 1.44 4.63
CA LEU A 68 8.20 1.58 3.31
C LEU A 68 8.21 3.04 2.87
N VAL A 69 7.09 3.73 2.96
CA VAL A 69 6.98 5.15 2.58
C VAL A 69 7.91 6.01 3.44
N ALA A 70 7.97 5.75 4.74
CA ALA A 70 8.87 6.46 5.64
C ALA A 70 10.35 6.22 5.28
N ALA A 71 10.72 4.98 4.95
CA ALA A 71 12.06 4.63 4.53
C ALA A 71 12.44 5.28 3.19
N GLU A 72 11.50 5.34 2.25
CA GLU A 72 11.68 6.02 0.96
C GLU A 72 11.97 7.50 1.16
N LYS A 73 11.22 8.16 2.06
CA LYS A 73 11.42 9.57 2.38
C LYS A 73 12.78 9.81 3.02
N GLU A 74 13.15 9.00 4.01
CA GLU A 74 14.46 9.09 4.68
C GLU A 74 15.60 8.91 3.67
N THR A 75 15.46 7.95 2.78
CA THR A 75 16.46 7.66 1.73
C THR A 75 16.59 8.85 0.78
N ASN A 76 15.48 9.39 0.33
CA ASN A 76 15.46 10.57 -0.53
C ASN A 76 16.14 11.77 0.16
N ASP A 77 15.78 12.05 1.40
CA ASP A 77 16.32 13.16 2.17
C ASP A 77 17.82 13.00 2.40
N TYR A 78 18.26 11.77 2.67
CA TYR A 78 19.67 11.45 2.83
C TYR A 78 20.47 11.77 1.56
N PHE A 79 20.03 11.27 0.42
CA PHE A 79 20.77 11.49 -0.83
C PHE A 79 20.70 12.92 -1.32
N VAL A 80 19.60 13.61 -1.08
CA VAL A 80 19.53 15.08 -1.33
C VAL A 80 20.55 15.80 -0.45
N GLY A 81 20.65 15.43 0.82
CA GLY A 81 21.63 16.00 1.73
C GLY A 81 23.08 15.72 1.31
N VAL A 82 23.38 14.47 0.92
CA VAL A 82 24.70 14.09 0.41
C VAL A 82 25.07 14.92 -0.82
N LEU A 83 24.13 15.08 -1.74
CA LEU A 83 24.36 15.85 -2.96
C LEU A 83 24.66 17.32 -2.66
N LYS A 84 23.97 17.92 -1.68
CA LYS A 84 24.23 19.28 -1.21
C LYS A 84 25.64 19.42 -0.63
N HIS A 85 26.10 18.42 0.10
CA HIS A 85 27.46 18.40 0.65
C HIS A 85 28.51 18.24 -0.44
N VAL A 86 28.24 17.42 -1.47
CA VAL A 86 29.11 17.31 -2.63
C VAL A 86 29.23 18.67 -3.35
N GLU A 87 28.09 19.33 -3.56
CA GLU A 87 28.06 20.67 -4.17
C GLU A 87 28.88 21.69 -3.35
N ALA A 88 28.70 21.69 -2.02
CA ALA A 88 29.41 22.59 -1.11
C ALA A 88 30.91 22.32 -1.08
N HIS A 89 31.30 21.04 -1.19
CA HIS A 89 32.71 20.62 -1.08
C HIS A 89 33.47 20.77 -2.39
N TYR A 90 32.88 20.39 -3.51
CA TYR A 90 33.53 20.40 -4.85
C TYR A 90 33.08 21.53 -5.76
N GLY A 91 31.92 22.13 -5.50
CA GLY A 91 31.34 23.20 -6.31
C GLY A 91 30.22 22.72 -7.20
N GLY A 92 29.28 23.63 -7.49
CA GLY A 92 28.07 23.30 -8.27
C GLY A 92 28.30 23.00 -9.75
N ASN A 93 29.49 23.33 -10.29
CA ASN A 93 29.88 23.04 -11.68
C ASN A 93 31.01 22.01 -11.78
N SER A 94 31.35 21.36 -10.66
CA SER A 94 32.42 20.35 -10.63
C SER A 94 32.00 19.05 -11.28
N GLN A 95 32.99 18.29 -11.76
CA GLN A 95 32.76 16.95 -12.29
C GLN A 95 32.26 15.99 -11.20
N GLU A 96 32.75 16.18 -9.97
CA GLU A 96 32.36 15.39 -8.80
C GLU A 96 30.85 15.54 -8.52
N PHE A 97 30.34 16.75 -8.59
CA PHE A 97 28.91 17.03 -8.40
C PHE A 97 28.06 16.37 -9.49
N GLU A 98 28.50 16.48 -10.75
CA GLU A 98 27.82 15.85 -11.89
C GLU A 98 27.85 14.32 -11.80
N LYS A 99 28.99 13.73 -11.42
CA LYS A 99 29.14 12.29 -11.21
C LYS A 99 28.26 11.78 -10.07
N ALA A 100 28.00 12.60 -9.05
CA ALA A 100 27.12 12.27 -7.95
C ALA A 100 25.64 12.36 -8.31
N GLY A 101 25.31 12.76 -9.54
CA GLY A 101 23.93 12.86 -10.03
C GLY A 101 23.35 14.26 -9.96
N GLY A 102 24.16 15.27 -9.61
CA GLY A 102 23.71 16.65 -9.56
C GLY A 102 23.65 17.29 -10.93
N THR A 103 22.78 18.28 -11.09
CA THR A 103 22.73 19.11 -12.29
C THR A 103 23.61 20.32 -12.08
N PRO A 104 24.69 20.51 -12.91
CA PRO A 104 25.56 21.67 -12.78
C PRO A 104 24.78 22.98 -12.81
N LYS A 105 25.21 23.96 -12.02
CA LYS A 105 24.54 25.28 -11.94
C LYS A 105 24.35 25.92 -13.31
N SER A 106 25.32 25.77 -14.18
CA SER A 106 25.26 26.32 -15.54
C SER A 106 24.15 25.69 -16.39
N LYS A 107 23.70 24.46 -16.04
CA LYS A 107 22.65 23.73 -16.75
C LYS A 107 21.31 23.76 -16.02
N ARG A 108 21.25 24.30 -14.80
CA ARG A 108 20.01 24.39 -14.04
C ARG A 108 19.08 25.41 -14.65
N LYS A 109 17.82 25.02 -14.81
CA LYS A 109 16.75 25.92 -15.24
C LYS A 109 16.06 26.47 -14.00
N SER A 110 15.99 27.81 -13.90
CA SER A 110 15.13 28.43 -12.89
C SER A 110 13.67 28.12 -13.25
N PRO A 111 12.74 28.12 -12.28
CA PRO A 111 11.30 27.91 -12.58
C PRO A 111 10.78 28.85 -13.65
N LEU A 112 11.25 30.11 -13.65
CA LEU A 112 10.89 31.11 -14.66
C LEU A 112 11.40 30.74 -16.05
N LYS A 113 12.67 30.29 -16.15
CA LYS A 113 13.26 29.84 -17.42
C LYS A 113 12.55 28.59 -17.95
N ALA A 114 12.18 27.66 -17.08
CA ALA A 114 11.45 26.46 -17.48
C ALA A 114 10.07 26.79 -18.05
N LEU A 115 9.36 27.74 -17.44
CA LEU A 115 8.08 28.23 -17.92
C LEU A 115 8.22 28.94 -19.28
N LEU A 116 9.23 29.78 -19.43
CA LEU A 116 9.53 30.47 -20.68
C LEU A 116 9.87 29.50 -21.80
N ASN A 117 10.71 28.50 -21.54
CA ASN A 117 11.09 27.49 -22.52
C ASN A 117 9.89 26.65 -22.95
N ASN A 118 9.01 26.28 -22.02
CA ASN A 118 7.79 25.56 -22.33
C ASN A 118 6.82 26.37 -23.18
N LYS A 119 6.70 27.68 -22.90
CA LYS A 119 5.87 28.60 -23.68
C LYS A 119 6.39 28.76 -25.10
N LEU A 120 7.71 28.95 -25.25
CA LEU A 120 8.36 29.06 -26.56
C LEU A 120 8.23 27.77 -27.37
N ALA A 121 8.38 26.60 -26.72
CA ALA A 121 8.21 25.30 -27.37
C ALA A 121 6.77 25.11 -27.88
N LYS A 122 5.76 25.56 -27.11
CA LYS A 122 4.36 25.52 -27.51
C LYS A 122 4.06 26.45 -28.67
N GLU A 123 4.64 27.63 -28.69
CA GLU A 123 4.49 28.59 -29.80
C GLU A 123 5.16 28.09 -31.06
N ALA A 124 6.32 27.46 -30.97
CA ALA A 124 7.00 26.84 -32.10
C ALA A 124 6.20 25.71 -32.72
N LYS A 125 5.42 24.97 -31.94
CA LYS A 125 4.54 23.90 -32.42
C LYS A 125 3.24 24.36 -33.06
N ARG A 126 2.90 25.64 -32.91
CA ARG A 126 1.67 26.22 -33.49
C ARG A 126 1.82 26.75 -34.90
N VAL A 127 3.02 26.72 -35.45
CA VAL A 127 3.28 27.25 -36.80
C VAL A 127 3.04 26.16 -37.87
#